data_d48ab1b6f2612305917de15778477656
#
_entry.id   d48ab1b6f2612305917de15778477656
#
_cell.length_a   1.000
_cell.length_b   1.000
_cell.length_c   1.000
_cell.angle_alpha   90.00
_cell.angle_beta   90.00
_cell.angle_gamma   90.00
#
_symmetry.space_group_name_H-M   'P 1'
#
loop_
_entity.id
_entity.type
_entity.pdbx_description
1 polymer ?
#
loop_
_entity_poly.entity_id
_entity_poly.type
_entity_poly.pdbx_seq_one_letter_code
_entity_poly.pdbx_strand_id
1 'polypeptide(L)'
;MQTVSLNRSYGGVQGVYRHASRETGTDMVFSVFVPPHPDGLKLPAVWYLSGLTCTHANVTEKGEFRSACAELGLIFVAPDTSPRGENVPGDPTNAYDFGLGAGFYVDATQVPFARNYRMWSYVTEELPALVAKTFPVDPRRQSILGHSMGGHGALTVALRHPDRFRAASAFAPIVAPSRVPWGIKALGGYLGDNAEAWRQHDAVALIEEGARFTDLLVDYGDADPFLTEQLRPELLQDACKNANIPLTLRRQGGYDHSYYFISTFMGDHLHWHAERLKA
;
A
#
# COMPACT_ATOMS: atom_id res chain seq x y z
N MET A 1 1.70 21.42 6.62
CA MET A 1 0.56 20.62 6.14
C MET A 1 -0.65 21.51 6.00
N GLN A 2 -1.39 21.40 4.90
CA GLN A 2 -2.61 22.14 4.57
C GLN A 2 -3.78 21.16 4.56
N THR A 3 -4.89 21.53 5.17
CA THR A 3 -6.15 20.80 5.02
C THR A 3 -6.81 21.18 3.70
N VAL A 4 -7.10 20.18 2.86
CA VAL A 4 -7.79 20.35 1.58
C VAL A 4 -9.30 20.21 1.77
N SER A 5 -9.74 19.17 2.51
CA SER A 5 -11.15 18.98 2.85
C SER A 5 -11.31 18.21 4.16
N LEU A 6 -12.44 18.43 4.84
CA LEU A 6 -12.89 17.69 6.01
C LEU A 6 -14.38 17.36 5.87
N ASN A 7 -14.71 16.09 6.02
CA ASN A 7 -16.09 15.61 5.92
C ASN A 7 -16.44 14.72 7.12
N ARG A 8 -17.62 14.91 7.70
CA ARG A 8 -18.17 13.99 8.70
C ARG A 8 -18.59 12.70 8.03
N SER A 9 -18.18 11.55 8.61
CA SER A 9 -18.57 10.23 8.13
C SER A 9 -18.57 9.23 9.30
N TYR A 10 -19.67 8.51 9.51
CA TYR A 10 -19.84 7.52 10.60
C TYR A 10 -19.39 8.03 11.98
N GLY A 11 -19.72 9.27 12.30
CA GLY A 11 -19.32 9.91 13.56
C GLY A 11 -17.86 10.36 13.64
N GLY A 12 -17.01 9.91 12.72
CA GLY A 12 -15.60 10.31 12.57
C GLY A 12 -15.42 11.44 11.55
N VAL A 13 -14.18 11.66 11.15
CA VAL A 13 -13.78 12.69 10.19
C VAL A 13 -12.88 12.08 9.09
N GLN A 14 -13.32 12.22 7.84
CA GLN A 14 -12.51 11.96 6.65
C GLN A 14 -11.84 13.26 6.23
N GLY A 15 -10.53 13.33 6.35
CA GLY A 15 -9.74 14.47 5.90
C GLY A 15 -8.93 14.15 4.65
N VAL A 16 -8.68 15.18 3.83
CA VAL A 16 -7.67 15.18 2.76
C VAL A 16 -6.67 16.30 3.07
N TYR A 17 -5.41 15.98 2.96
CA TYR A 17 -4.32 16.85 3.37
C TYR A 17 -3.26 16.93 2.29
N ARG A 18 -2.58 18.08 2.20
CA ARG A 18 -1.45 18.34 1.32
C ARG A 18 -0.25 18.81 2.14
N HIS A 19 0.93 18.36 1.77
CA HIS A 19 2.16 18.88 2.34
C HIS A 19 3.30 18.87 1.31
N ALA A 20 4.23 19.80 1.45
CA ALA A 20 5.48 19.76 0.70
C ALA A 20 6.33 18.60 1.25
N SER A 21 6.53 17.59 0.42
CA SER A 21 7.35 16.43 0.76
C SER A 21 8.82 16.72 0.48
N ARG A 22 9.67 16.37 1.43
CA ARG A 22 11.13 16.46 1.26
C ARG A 22 11.65 15.29 0.43
N GLU A 23 11.05 14.11 0.61
CA GLU A 23 11.46 12.91 -0.10
C GLU A 23 11.15 13.00 -1.59
N THR A 24 9.94 13.44 -1.96
CA THR A 24 9.57 13.53 -3.36
C THR A 24 9.92 14.87 -4.00
N GLY A 25 10.22 15.89 -3.21
CA GLY A 25 10.46 17.26 -3.70
C GLY A 25 9.24 17.91 -4.35
N THR A 26 8.04 17.40 -4.04
CA THR A 26 6.74 17.87 -4.59
C THR A 26 5.72 18.03 -3.49
N ASP A 27 4.60 18.67 -3.81
CA ASP A 27 3.42 18.57 -2.96
C ASP A 27 2.82 17.17 -3.06
N MET A 28 2.71 16.49 -1.91
CA MET A 28 2.06 15.18 -1.81
C MET A 28 0.70 15.34 -1.14
N VAL A 29 -0.27 14.56 -1.63
CA VAL A 29 -1.63 14.52 -1.07
C VAL A 29 -1.90 13.14 -0.46
N PHE A 30 -2.56 13.13 0.69
CA PHE A 30 -2.96 11.91 1.35
C PHE A 30 -4.29 12.11 2.07
N SER A 31 -4.99 11.04 2.34
CA SER A 31 -6.22 11.05 3.12
C SER A 31 -6.06 10.34 4.45
N VAL A 32 -6.79 10.81 5.46
CA VAL A 32 -6.87 10.17 6.77
C VAL A 32 -8.33 10.15 7.21
N PHE A 33 -8.81 8.97 7.58
CA PHE A 33 -10.04 8.84 8.35
C PHE A 33 -9.69 8.64 9.81
N VAL A 34 -10.22 9.50 10.66
CA VAL A 34 -10.12 9.38 12.11
C VAL A 34 -11.51 9.00 12.65
N PRO A 35 -11.65 7.79 13.24
CA PRO A 35 -12.93 7.35 13.80
C PRO A 35 -13.33 8.17 15.03
N PRO A 36 -14.59 8.11 15.49
CA PRO A 36 -14.99 8.71 16.75
C PRO A 36 -14.16 8.09 17.89
N HIS A 37 -13.63 8.92 18.79
CA HIS A 37 -12.79 8.47 19.90
C HIS A 37 -12.82 9.48 21.05
N PRO A 38 -12.59 9.05 22.31
CA PRO A 38 -12.39 9.95 23.44
C PRO A 38 -11.12 10.80 23.26
N ASP A 39 -11.15 12.02 23.80
CA ASP A 39 -10.01 12.91 23.79
C ASP A 39 -8.78 12.26 24.46
N GLY A 40 -7.62 12.47 23.87
CA GLY A 40 -6.34 11.96 24.38
C GLY A 40 -6.05 10.47 24.08
N LEU A 41 -7.04 9.70 23.60
CA LEU A 41 -6.82 8.31 23.23
C LEU A 41 -5.98 8.21 21.93
N LYS A 42 -4.97 7.32 21.95
CA LYS A 42 -4.23 6.94 20.76
C LYS A 42 -4.84 5.68 20.15
N LEU A 43 -5.01 5.68 18.83
CA LEU A 43 -5.71 4.65 18.07
C LEU A 43 -4.74 3.86 17.18
N PRO A 44 -5.04 2.58 16.92
CA PRO A 44 -4.32 1.81 15.91
C PRO A 44 -4.55 2.39 14.51
N ALA A 45 -3.57 2.18 13.63
CA ALA A 45 -3.64 2.69 12.26
C ALA A 45 -3.46 1.58 11.23
N VAL A 46 -4.26 1.65 10.18
CA VAL A 46 -4.13 0.85 8.95
C VAL A 46 -3.64 1.78 7.83
N TRP A 47 -2.51 1.42 7.23
CA TRP A 47 -1.96 2.08 6.06
C TRP A 47 -2.46 1.38 4.81
N TYR A 48 -3.04 2.13 3.87
CA TYR A 48 -3.51 1.59 2.61
C TYR A 48 -2.68 2.14 1.46
N LEU A 49 -2.09 1.24 0.68
CA LEU A 49 -1.35 1.57 -0.53
C LEU A 49 -2.18 1.24 -1.77
N SER A 50 -2.40 2.25 -2.62
CA SER A 50 -3.22 2.11 -3.83
C SER A 50 -2.45 1.49 -5.00
N GLY A 51 -3.19 0.94 -5.98
CA GLY A 51 -2.67 0.36 -7.21
C GLY A 51 -2.30 1.40 -8.27
N LEU A 52 -1.90 0.89 -9.44
CA LEU A 52 -1.55 1.69 -10.63
C LEU A 52 -2.66 2.69 -10.96
N THR A 53 -2.25 3.87 -11.42
CA THR A 53 -3.10 5.00 -11.84
C THR A 53 -3.91 5.68 -10.73
N CYS A 54 -4.01 5.07 -9.57
CA CYS A 54 -4.77 5.60 -8.44
C CYS A 54 -4.06 6.78 -7.76
N THR A 55 -4.85 7.51 -6.99
CA THR A 55 -4.43 8.45 -5.95
C THR A 55 -5.01 8.02 -4.60
N HIS A 56 -4.82 8.83 -3.56
CA HIS A 56 -5.53 8.69 -2.30
C HIS A 56 -7.07 8.67 -2.47
N ALA A 57 -7.59 9.36 -3.50
CA ALA A 57 -9.03 9.53 -3.72
C ALA A 57 -9.74 8.23 -4.08
N ASN A 58 -9.11 7.33 -4.83
CA ASN A 58 -9.75 6.10 -5.28
C ASN A 58 -10.29 5.26 -4.11
N VAL A 59 -9.45 4.95 -3.12
CA VAL A 59 -9.89 4.19 -1.94
C VAL A 59 -10.78 5.05 -1.04
N THR A 60 -10.47 6.35 -0.91
CA THR A 60 -11.26 7.26 -0.08
C THR A 60 -12.71 7.34 -0.53
N GLU A 61 -12.96 7.33 -1.84
CA GLU A 61 -14.31 7.45 -2.40
C GLU A 61 -15.00 6.10 -2.60
N LYS A 62 -14.25 5.04 -2.95
CA LYS A 62 -14.80 3.76 -3.44
C LYS A 62 -14.50 2.56 -2.54
N GLY A 63 -13.64 2.69 -1.53
CA GLY A 63 -13.15 1.56 -0.74
C GLY A 63 -14.09 1.09 0.38
N GLU A 64 -15.14 1.84 0.70
CA GLU A 64 -16.17 1.52 1.70
C GLU A 64 -15.65 1.15 3.10
N PHE A 65 -14.46 1.60 3.47
CA PHE A 65 -13.76 1.25 4.71
C PHE A 65 -14.28 1.97 5.96
N ARG A 66 -14.93 3.14 5.80
CA ARG A 66 -15.18 4.07 6.92
C ARG A 66 -16.12 3.53 7.99
N SER A 67 -17.15 2.74 7.59
CA SER A 67 -18.06 2.12 8.54
C SER A 67 -17.32 1.16 9.47
N ALA A 68 -16.56 0.23 8.89
CA ALA A 68 -15.77 -0.74 9.64
C ALA A 68 -14.68 -0.06 10.48
N CYS A 69 -14.00 0.96 9.95
CA CYS A 69 -13.01 1.73 10.71
C CYS A 69 -13.63 2.48 11.90
N ALA A 70 -14.84 3.01 11.76
CA ALA A 70 -15.55 3.69 12.85
C ALA A 70 -15.95 2.69 13.96
N GLU A 71 -16.44 1.53 13.59
CA GLU A 71 -16.82 0.44 14.50
C GLU A 71 -15.60 -0.11 15.25
N LEU A 72 -14.50 -0.35 14.55
CA LEU A 72 -13.29 -1.00 15.07
C LEU A 72 -12.31 -0.03 15.75
N GLY A 73 -12.55 1.29 15.65
CA GLY A 73 -11.66 2.30 16.19
C GLY A 73 -10.33 2.41 15.46
N LEU A 74 -10.32 2.23 14.12
CA LEU A 74 -9.11 2.23 13.29
C LEU A 74 -8.95 3.57 12.57
N ILE A 75 -7.78 4.18 12.68
CA ILE A 75 -7.36 5.25 11.75
C ILE A 75 -6.98 4.59 10.42
N PHE A 76 -7.44 5.17 9.30
CA PHE A 76 -7.12 4.70 7.96
C PHE A 76 -6.38 5.79 7.21
N VAL A 77 -5.17 5.49 6.71
CA VAL A 77 -4.30 6.44 6.03
C VAL A 77 -4.02 5.95 4.62
N ALA A 78 -4.27 6.79 3.62
CA ALA A 78 -4.00 6.46 2.21
C ALA A 78 -3.23 7.60 1.51
N PRO A 79 -1.96 7.38 1.14
CA PRO A 79 -1.18 8.32 0.32
C PRO A 79 -1.53 8.25 -1.16
N ASP A 80 -1.02 9.21 -1.93
CA ASP A 80 -0.91 9.11 -3.39
C ASP A 80 0.11 8.02 -3.77
N THR A 81 0.05 7.55 -5.00
CA THR A 81 0.85 6.45 -5.54
C THR A 81 2.16 6.89 -6.20
N SER A 82 2.34 8.18 -6.44
CA SER A 82 3.54 8.77 -7.01
C SER A 82 3.64 10.27 -6.68
N PRO A 83 4.83 10.88 -6.83
CA PRO A 83 4.91 12.33 -6.96
C PRO A 83 4.13 12.80 -8.19
N ARG A 84 3.67 14.08 -8.16
CA ARG A 84 2.96 14.75 -9.26
C ARG A 84 3.39 16.20 -9.35
N GLY A 85 3.32 16.79 -10.56
CA GLY A 85 3.67 18.19 -10.82
C GLY A 85 4.27 18.38 -12.21
N GLU A 86 4.36 19.64 -12.67
CA GLU A 86 4.83 19.98 -14.02
C GLU A 86 6.25 19.49 -14.34
N ASN A 87 7.10 19.39 -13.31
CA ASN A 87 8.51 19.00 -13.48
C ASN A 87 8.78 17.55 -13.01
N VAL A 88 7.72 16.75 -12.77
CA VAL A 88 7.86 15.34 -12.40
C VAL A 88 7.88 14.51 -13.68
N PRO A 89 8.94 13.73 -13.93
CA PRO A 89 9.00 12.91 -15.14
C PRO A 89 7.92 11.83 -15.13
N GLY A 90 7.27 11.64 -16.27
CA GLY A 90 6.34 10.53 -16.53
C GLY A 90 6.96 9.51 -17.48
N ASP A 91 6.18 8.51 -17.87
CA ASP A 91 6.55 7.58 -18.93
C ASP A 91 6.66 8.33 -20.27
N PRO A 92 7.77 8.18 -21.02
CA PRO A 92 7.94 8.88 -22.29
C PRO A 92 6.87 8.57 -23.34
N THR A 93 6.19 7.43 -23.22
CA THR A 93 5.09 6.98 -24.09
C THR A 93 3.71 7.21 -23.49
N ASN A 94 3.62 7.86 -22.32
CA ASN A 94 2.41 8.02 -21.53
C ASN A 94 1.75 6.68 -21.13
N ALA A 95 2.53 5.62 -20.98
CA ALA A 95 2.01 4.36 -20.48
C ALA A 95 1.61 4.49 -18.99
N TYR A 96 0.52 3.82 -18.62
CA TYR A 96 -0.05 3.92 -17.26
C TYR A 96 0.71 3.13 -16.20
N ASP A 97 1.57 2.22 -16.61
CA ASP A 97 2.29 1.27 -15.77
C ASP A 97 3.69 1.74 -15.33
N PHE A 98 4.06 2.99 -15.63
CA PHE A 98 5.33 3.59 -15.25
C PHE A 98 5.20 5.12 -15.08
N GLY A 99 5.94 5.71 -14.17
CA GLY A 99 5.91 7.16 -13.92
C GLY A 99 4.69 7.59 -13.09
N LEU A 100 3.93 8.57 -13.57
CA LEU A 100 2.81 9.17 -12.83
C LEU A 100 1.73 8.13 -12.49
N GLY A 101 1.43 8.00 -11.21
CA GLY A 101 0.49 6.99 -10.70
C GLY A 101 1.06 5.58 -10.62
N ALA A 102 2.37 5.39 -10.83
CA ALA A 102 3.03 4.10 -10.91
C ALA A 102 4.40 4.09 -10.22
N GLY A 103 4.49 4.65 -9.00
CA GLY A 103 5.74 4.79 -8.25
C GLY A 103 6.30 3.49 -7.65
N PHE A 104 5.57 2.39 -7.74
CA PHE A 104 5.94 1.04 -7.26
C PHE A 104 6.52 1.00 -5.84
N TYR A 105 6.33 2.05 -5.06
CA TYR A 105 6.80 2.17 -3.67
C TYR A 105 8.29 1.84 -3.52
N VAL A 106 9.10 2.33 -4.48
CA VAL A 106 10.56 2.23 -4.47
C VAL A 106 11.20 3.61 -4.38
N ASP A 107 12.47 3.69 -4.05
CA ASP A 107 13.30 4.89 -4.21
C ASP A 107 14.12 4.75 -5.48
N ALA A 108 13.74 5.50 -6.52
CA ALA A 108 14.43 5.45 -7.79
C ALA A 108 15.87 5.94 -7.67
N THR A 109 16.76 5.25 -8.39
CA THR A 109 18.19 5.59 -8.51
C THR A 109 18.57 6.09 -9.90
N GLN A 110 17.67 5.90 -10.88
CA GLN A 110 17.92 6.25 -12.28
C GLN A 110 17.38 7.64 -12.63
N VAL A 111 18.17 8.40 -13.40
CA VAL A 111 17.75 9.69 -13.96
C VAL A 111 16.71 9.43 -15.06
N PRO A 112 15.66 10.28 -15.18
CA PRO A 112 15.38 11.47 -14.39
C PRO A 112 14.56 11.22 -13.12
N PHE A 113 14.20 9.97 -12.82
CA PHE A 113 13.24 9.59 -11.77
C PHE A 113 13.81 9.72 -10.35
N ALA A 114 15.12 9.52 -10.16
CA ALA A 114 15.80 9.53 -8.85
C ALA A 114 15.52 10.78 -8.00
N ARG A 115 15.21 11.91 -8.65
CA ARG A 115 14.93 13.16 -7.97
C ARG A 115 13.62 13.15 -7.20
N ASN A 116 12.59 12.55 -7.76
CA ASN A 116 11.20 12.68 -7.26
C ASN A 116 10.58 11.35 -6.82
N TYR A 117 10.92 10.24 -7.48
CA TYR A 117 10.31 8.95 -7.19
C TYR A 117 10.98 8.26 -6.01
N ARG A 118 10.75 8.80 -4.79
CA ARG A 118 11.25 8.29 -3.53
C ARG A 118 10.08 7.81 -2.65
N MET A 119 9.25 6.97 -3.27
CA MET A 119 8.01 6.52 -2.65
C MET A 119 8.25 5.55 -1.50
N TRP A 120 9.35 4.80 -1.50
CA TRP A 120 9.73 3.96 -0.36
C TRP A 120 9.97 4.83 0.88
N SER A 121 10.92 5.75 0.82
CA SER A 121 11.21 6.67 1.93
C SER A 121 9.99 7.50 2.33
N TYR A 122 9.17 7.90 1.36
CA TYR A 122 7.95 8.64 1.63
C TYR A 122 6.96 7.85 2.50
N VAL A 123 6.66 6.60 2.14
CA VAL A 123 5.64 5.80 2.86
C VAL A 123 6.18 5.11 4.11
N THR A 124 7.50 4.91 4.21
CA THR A 124 8.09 4.25 5.39
C THR A 124 8.63 5.22 6.44
N GLU A 125 8.95 6.46 6.07
CA GLU A 125 9.61 7.42 6.96
C GLU A 125 8.84 8.75 7.06
N GLU A 126 8.74 9.52 5.98
CA GLU A 126 8.26 10.90 6.03
C GLU A 126 6.78 10.98 6.40
N LEU A 127 5.90 10.29 5.67
CA LEU A 127 4.47 10.34 5.92
C LEU A 127 4.09 9.76 7.30
N PRO A 128 4.66 8.63 7.74
CA PRO A 128 4.39 8.13 9.09
C PRO A 128 4.79 9.09 10.21
N ALA A 129 5.94 9.76 10.08
CA ALA A 129 6.37 10.77 11.05
C ALA A 129 5.40 11.96 11.09
N LEU A 130 4.93 12.43 9.93
CA LEU A 130 3.93 13.51 9.82
C LEU A 130 2.60 13.09 10.45
N VAL A 131 2.11 11.89 10.13
CA VAL A 131 0.83 11.37 10.63
C VAL A 131 0.87 11.16 12.16
N ALA A 132 1.94 10.57 12.69
CA ALA A 132 2.10 10.36 14.13
C ALA A 132 2.16 11.67 14.94
N LYS A 133 2.70 12.74 14.34
CA LYS A 133 2.76 14.09 14.93
C LYS A 133 1.40 14.78 14.93
N THR A 134 0.56 14.49 13.92
CA THR A 134 -0.65 15.29 13.64
C THR A 134 -1.93 14.62 14.12
N PHE A 135 -1.99 13.29 14.07
CA PHE A 135 -3.17 12.50 14.36
C PHE A 135 -2.99 11.63 15.61
N PRO A 136 -4.06 11.16 16.23
CA PRO A 136 -3.99 10.36 17.46
C PRO A 136 -3.59 8.91 17.20
N VAL A 137 -2.54 8.67 16.40
CA VAL A 137 -2.03 7.32 16.06
C VAL A 137 -1.18 6.77 17.21
N ASP A 138 -1.39 5.50 17.57
CA ASP A 138 -0.45 4.72 18.37
C ASP A 138 0.61 4.09 17.45
N PRO A 139 1.87 4.53 17.51
CA PRO A 139 2.91 4.03 16.61
C PRO A 139 3.28 2.56 16.83
N ARG A 140 2.85 1.95 17.94
CA ARG A 140 3.10 0.54 18.25
C ARG A 140 2.01 -0.39 17.72
N ARG A 141 0.88 0.17 17.26
CA ARG A 141 -0.27 -0.57 16.74
C ARG A 141 -0.57 -0.16 15.32
N GLN A 142 0.28 -0.63 14.40
CA GLN A 142 0.16 -0.33 12.97
C GLN A 142 0.03 -1.61 12.15
N SER A 143 -0.74 -1.54 11.09
CA SER A 143 -0.85 -2.58 10.07
C SER A 143 -0.87 -1.97 8.68
N ILE A 144 -0.63 -2.76 7.66
CA ILE A 144 -0.53 -2.31 6.29
C ILE A 144 -1.37 -3.19 5.35
N LEU A 145 -2.04 -2.55 4.42
CA LEU A 145 -2.94 -3.14 3.44
C LEU A 145 -2.71 -2.47 2.09
N GLY A 146 -2.87 -3.18 0.99
CA GLY A 146 -2.75 -2.56 -0.33
C GLY A 146 -3.46 -3.33 -1.43
N HIS A 147 -3.61 -2.68 -2.59
CA HIS A 147 -4.21 -3.27 -3.79
C HIS A 147 -3.22 -3.25 -4.96
N SER A 148 -3.08 -4.37 -5.67
CA SER A 148 -2.31 -4.45 -6.92
C SER A 148 -0.83 -4.05 -6.71
N MET A 149 -0.35 -3.00 -7.38
CA MET A 149 0.94 -2.36 -7.10
C MET A 149 1.06 -1.95 -5.62
N GLY A 150 -0.02 -1.48 -5.01
CA GLY A 150 -0.02 -1.16 -3.57
C GLY A 150 -0.01 -2.40 -2.68
N GLY A 151 -0.57 -3.52 -3.15
CA GLY A 151 -0.45 -4.82 -2.51
C GLY A 151 1.00 -5.31 -2.51
N HIS A 152 1.70 -5.14 -3.64
CA HIS A 152 3.16 -5.29 -3.70
C HIS A 152 3.87 -4.43 -2.64
N GLY A 153 3.56 -3.14 -2.61
CA GLY A 153 4.14 -2.22 -1.63
C GLY A 153 3.86 -2.63 -0.19
N ALA A 154 2.63 -3.03 0.13
CA ALA A 154 2.25 -3.45 1.48
C ALA A 154 3.02 -4.71 1.93
N LEU A 155 3.12 -5.71 1.07
CA LEU A 155 3.87 -6.94 1.37
C LEU A 155 5.37 -6.67 1.55
N THR A 156 5.99 -5.91 0.65
CA THR A 156 7.43 -5.62 0.74
C THR A 156 7.77 -4.75 1.94
N VAL A 157 6.94 -3.74 2.25
CA VAL A 157 7.14 -2.90 3.44
C VAL A 157 7.00 -3.73 4.72
N ALA A 158 5.99 -4.59 4.83
CA ALA A 158 5.81 -5.44 6.00
C ALA A 158 6.98 -6.42 6.19
N LEU A 159 7.41 -7.10 5.14
CA LEU A 159 8.53 -8.05 5.19
C LEU A 159 9.87 -7.40 5.56
N ARG A 160 10.09 -6.14 5.19
CA ARG A 160 11.30 -5.39 5.53
C ARG A 160 11.22 -4.67 6.88
N HIS A 161 10.01 -4.48 7.43
CA HIS A 161 9.78 -3.83 8.73
C HIS A 161 8.85 -4.68 9.62
N PRO A 162 9.21 -5.96 9.90
CA PRO A 162 8.31 -6.89 10.60
C PRO A 162 8.03 -6.45 12.06
N ASP A 163 8.92 -5.71 12.68
CA ASP A 163 8.74 -5.19 14.04
C ASP A 163 7.77 -3.99 14.11
N ARG A 164 7.51 -3.35 12.98
CA ARG A 164 6.66 -2.17 12.91
C ARG A 164 5.20 -2.52 12.68
N PHE A 165 4.94 -3.51 11.84
CA PHE A 165 3.59 -3.87 11.43
C PHE A 165 3.17 -5.19 12.06
N ARG A 166 2.00 -5.18 12.72
CA ARG A 166 1.43 -6.36 13.37
C ARG A 166 0.64 -7.25 12.42
N ALA A 167 0.22 -6.70 11.28
CA ALA A 167 -0.54 -7.40 10.25
C ALA A 167 -0.26 -6.79 8.88
N ALA A 168 -0.26 -7.63 7.85
CA ALA A 168 -0.16 -7.20 6.46
C ALA A 168 -1.17 -7.97 5.61
N SER A 169 -1.92 -7.24 4.78
CA SER A 169 -2.83 -7.88 3.84
C SER A 169 -2.80 -7.22 2.46
N ALA A 170 -3.35 -7.92 1.45
CA ALA A 170 -3.37 -7.37 0.11
C ALA A 170 -4.58 -7.88 -0.70
N PHE A 171 -5.10 -6.99 -1.55
CA PHE A 171 -6.04 -7.32 -2.62
C PHE A 171 -5.27 -7.43 -3.92
N ALA A 172 -5.37 -8.58 -4.59
CA ALA A 172 -4.81 -8.83 -5.92
C ALA A 172 -3.37 -8.27 -6.12
N PRO A 173 -2.42 -8.59 -5.22
CA PRO A 173 -1.08 -8.00 -5.23
C PRO A 173 -0.24 -8.50 -6.41
N ILE A 174 0.67 -7.65 -6.92
CA ILE A 174 1.80 -8.07 -7.74
C ILE A 174 2.84 -8.68 -6.77
N VAL A 175 2.87 -10.01 -6.63
CA VAL A 175 3.66 -10.65 -5.57
C VAL A 175 5.14 -10.79 -5.89
N ALA A 176 5.49 -10.83 -7.17
CA ALA A 176 6.86 -11.04 -7.66
C ALA A 176 7.18 -10.06 -8.80
N PRO A 177 7.31 -8.75 -8.54
CA PRO A 177 7.50 -7.74 -9.59
C PRO A 177 8.77 -7.98 -10.42
N SER A 178 9.81 -8.59 -9.87
CA SER A 178 11.02 -8.93 -10.64
C SER A 178 10.81 -10.02 -11.71
N ARG A 179 9.64 -10.68 -11.71
CA ARG A 179 9.32 -11.84 -12.57
C ARG A 179 8.11 -11.60 -13.50
N VAL A 180 7.54 -10.39 -13.48
CA VAL A 180 6.33 -10.06 -14.26
C VAL A 180 6.51 -8.77 -15.05
N PRO A 181 5.82 -8.59 -16.21
CA PRO A 181 6.08 -7.47 -17.12
C PRO A 181 6.02 -6.09 -16.48
N TRP A 182 4.98 -5.76 -15.71
CA TRP A 182 4.86 -4.46 -15.06
C TRP A 182 6.01 -4.18 -14.09
N GLY A 183 6.37 -5.17 -13.29
CA GLY A 183 7.44 -5.02 -12.32
C GLY A 183 8.82 -4.94 -12.98
N ILE A 184 9.11 -5.75 -14.00
CA ILE A 184 10.36 -5.69 -14.75
C ILE A 184 10.54 -4.30 -15.38
N LYS A 185 9.49 -3.75 -16.01
CA LYS A 185 9.52 -2.39 -16.57
C LYS A 185 9.79 -1.35 -15.48
N ALA A 186 9.03 -1.40 -14.38
CA ALA A 186 9.14 -0.41 -13.31
C ALA A 186 10.48 -0.48 -12.57
N LEU A 187 10.89 -1.69 -12.14
CA LEU A 187 12.15 -1.86 -11.42
C LEU A 187 13.35 -1.53 -12.31
N GLY A 188 13.33 -1.93 -13.60
CA GLY A 188 14.34 -1.55 -14.57
C GLY A 188 14.43 -0.03 -14.77
N GLY A 189 13.28 0.63 -14.93
CA GLY A 189 13.23 2.09 -15.12
C GLY A 189 13.65 2.89 -13.88
N TYR A 190 13.30 2.42 -12.68
CA TYR A 190 13.62 3.13 -11.44
C TYR A 190 14.98 2.75 -10.84
N LEU A 191 15.37 1.48 -10.90
CA LEU A 191 16.55 0.95 -10.21
C LEU A 191 17.68 0.53 -11.16
N GLY A 192 17.44 0.59 -12.50
CA GLY A 192 18.39 0.10 -13.50
C GLY A 192 18.49 -1.42 -13.51
N ASP A 193 19.54 -1.96 -14.10
CA ASP A 193 19.73 -3.40 -14.31
C ASP A 193 20.29 -4.15 -13.08
N ASN A 194 20.21 -3.55 -11.90
CA ASN A 194 20.68 -4.14 -10.67
C ASN A 194 19.66 -5.14 -10.10
N ALA A 195 19.78 -6.41 -10.46
CA ALA A 195 18.89 -7.48 -10.01
C ALA A 195 18.82 -7.62 -8.47
N GLU A 196 19.90 -7.34 -7.75
CA GLU A 196 19.91 -7.37 -6.28
C GLU A 196 19.02 -6.27 -5.71
N ALA A 197 19.07 -5.05 -6.28
CA ALA A 197 18.16 -3.97 -5.88
C ALA A 197 16.69 -4.31 -6.15
N TRP A 198 16.38 -5.04 -7.22
CA TRP A 198 15.03 -5.49 -7.51
C TRP A 198 14.50 -6.47 -6.46
N ARG A 199 15.34 -7.41 -6.01
CA ARG A 199 14.98 -8.41 -5.00
C ARG A 199 14.56 -7.79 -3.68
N GLN A 200 15.13 -6.65 -3.32
CA GLN A 200 14.75 -5.88 -2.11
C GLN A 200 13.34 -5.28 -2.20
N HIS A 201 12.74 -5.27 -3.38
CA HIS A 201 11.38 -4.80 -3.65
C HIS A 201 10.49 -5.88 -4.25
N ASP A 202 10.76 -7.16 -3.95
CA ASP A 202 10.00 -8.32 -4.41
C ASP A 202 9.64 -9.20 -3.22
N ALA A 203 8.34 -9.32 -2.91
CA ALA A 203 7.91 -10.04 -1.72
C ALA A 203 8.30 -11.53 -1.75
N VAL A 204 8.21 -12.17 -2.92
CA VAL A 204 8.61 -13.57 -3.09
C VAL A 204 10.11 -13.72 -2.89
N ALA A 205 10.92 -12.86 -3.52
CA ALA A 205 12.37 -12.88 -3.38
C ALA A 205 12.81 -12.63 -1.92
N LEU A 206 12.20 -11.65 -1.24
CA LEU A 206 12.48 -11.39 0.19
C LEU A 206 12.21 -12.63 1.06
N ILE A 207 11.10 -13.33 0.84
CA ILE A 207 10.77 -14.56 1.58
C ILE A 207 11.78 -15.67 1.26
N GLU A 208 12.14 -15.87 0.00
CA GLU A 208 13.14 -16.83 -0.45
C GLU A 208 14.52 -16.55 0.18
N GLU A 209 14.85 -15.27 0.43
CA GLU A 209 16.10 -14.82 1.06
C GLU A 209 16.06 -14.83 2.60
N GLY A 210 14.95 -15.21 3.19
CA GLY A 210 14.87 -15.41 4.62
C GLY A 210 14.04 -14.37 5.39
N ALA A 211 13.40 -13.40 4.72
CA ALA A 211 12.45 -12.51 5.39
C ALA A 211 11.28 -13.33 5.96
N ARG A 212 10.79 -12.92 7.13
CA ARG A 212 9.68 -13.59 7.82
C ARG A 212 8.66 -12.56 8.29
N PHE A 213 7.40 -12.98 8.29
CA PHE A 213 6.31 -12.20 8.85
C PHE A 213 5.34 -13.12 9.61
N THR A 214 4.61 -12.56 10.55
CA THR A 214 3.80 -13.37 11.48
C THR A 214 2.61 -14.02 10.82
N ASP A 215 1.91 -13.30 9.92
CA ASP A 215 0.69 -13.74 9.26
C ASP A 215 0.34 -12.82 8.09
N LEU A 216 -0.12 -13.38 6.98
CA LEU A 216 -0.49 -12.65 5.77
C LEU A 216 -1.91 -13.04 5.33
N LEU A 217 -2.70 -12.05 4.90
CA LEU A 217 -3.99 -12.26 4.26
C LEU A 217 -3.97 -11.71 2.84
N VAL A 218 -4.31 -12.53 1.85
CA VAL A 218 -4.37 -12.11 0.45
C VAL A 218 -5.66 -12.59 -0.18
N ASP A 219 -6.38 -11.67 -0.80
CA ASP A 219 -7.53 -11.96 -1.65
C ASP A 219 -7.21 -11.68 -3.11
N TYR A 220 -7.76 -12.51 -4.01
CA TYR A 220 -7.73 -12.24 -5.45
C TYR A 220 -9.01 -12.74 -6.13
N GLY A 221 -9.43 -12.02 -7.18
CA GLY A 221 -10.56 -12.41 -8.01
C GLY A 221 -10.13 -13.42 -9.08
N ASP A 222 -10.95 -14.43 -9.36
CA ASP A 222 -10.63 -15.40 -10.40
C ASP A 222 -11.04 -14.94 -11.83
N ALA A 223 -11.80 -13.86 -11.93
CA ALA A 223 -12.09 -13.16 -13.19
C ALA A 223 -11.15 -11.96 -13.44
N ASP A 224 -10.09 -11.81 -12.65
CA ASP A 224 -9.11 -10.73 -12.80
C ASP A 224 -8.27 -10.92 -14.07
N PRO A 225 -8.32 -9.97 -15.04
CA PRO A 225 -7.60 -10.11 -16.30
C PRO A 225 -6.06 -10.09 -16.15
N PHE A 226 -5.55 -9.63 -15.00
CA PHE A 226 -4.12 -9.55 -14.71
C PHE A 226 -3.58 -10.76 -13.94
N LEU A 227 -4.46 -11.69 -13.54
CA LEU A 227 -4.15 -12.78 -12.63
C LEU A 227 -2.94 -13.61 -13.07
N THR A 228 -2.92 -14.05 -14.32
CA THR A 228 -1.92 -14.98 -14.82
C THR A 228 -0.62 -14.34 -15.27
N GLU A 229 -0.66 -13.08 -15.72
CA GLU A 229 0.51 -12.41 -16.28
C GLU A 229 1.22 -11.52 -15.25
N GLN A 230 0.47 -10.83 -14.38
CA GLN A 230 1.02 -9.78 -13.51
C GLN A 230 0.96 -10.12 -12.01
N LEU A 231 -0.10 -10.79 -11.53
CA LEU A 231 -0.33 -10.96 -10.09
C LEU A 231 0.36 -12.21 -9.54
N ARG A 232 0.19 -13.37 -10.18
CA ARG A 232 0.87 -14.64 -9.89
C ARG A 232 0.79 -15.08 -8.42
N PRO A 233 -0.40 -15.11 -7.77
CA PRO A 233 -0.53 -15.39 -6.34
C PRO A 233 0.05 -16.75 -5.90
N GLU A 234 0.15 -17.72 -6.81
CA GLU A 234 0.76 -19.02 -6.59
C GLU A 234 2.24 -18.91 -6.19
N LEU A 235 2.98 -17.92 -6.71
CA LEU A 235 4.38 -17.71 -6.35
C LEU A 235 4.53 -17.33 -4.87
N LEU A 236 3.63 -16.48 -4.36
CA LEU A 236 3.61 -16.13 -2.94
C LEU A 236 3.22 -17.33 -2.08
N GLN A 237 2.23 -18.11 -2.52
CA GLN A 237 1.78 -19.32 -1.81
C GLN A 237 2.93 -20.31 -1.64
N ASP A 238 3.66 -20.59 -2.70
CA ASP A 238 4.80 -21.49 -2.68
C ASP A 238 5.94 -20.97 -1.80
N ALA A 239 6.28 -19.69 -1.90
CA ALA A 239 7.30 -19.06 -1.07
C ALA A 239 6.94 -19.11 0.42
N CYS A 240 5.70 -18.75 0.78
CA CYS A 240 5.22 -18.81 2.16
C CYS A 240 5.21 -20.24 2.72
N LYS A 241 4.74 -21.22 1.93
CA LYS A 241 4.76 -22.63 2.29
C LYS A 241 6.18 -23.13 2.59
N ASN A 242 7.13 -22.84 1.70
CA ASN A 242 8.52 -23.24 1.86
C ASN A 242 9.20 -22.57 3.06
N ALA A 243 8.80 -21.35 3.39
CA ALA A 243 9.33 -20.57 4.50
C ALA A 243 8.59 -20.77 5.83
N ASN A 244 7.51 -21.58 5.84
CA ASN A 244 6.60 -21.75 6.98
C ASN A 244 5.99 -20.42 7.48
N ILE A 245 5.65 -19.52 6.56
CA ILE A 245 4.92 -18.28 6.86
C ILE A 245 3.41 -18.59 6.76
N PRO A 246 2.61 -18.31 7.80
CA PRO A 246 1.16 -18.43 7.71
C PRO A 246 0.61 -17.47 6.64
N LEU A 247 -0.08 -18.02 5.66
CA LEU A 247 -0.75 -17.28 4.59
C LEU A 247 -2.20 -17.73 4.46
N THR A 248 -3.12 -16.80 4.66
CA THR A 248 -4.52 -16.97 4.25
C THR A 248 -4.67 -16.42 2.84
N LEU A 249 -4.74 -17.31 1.86
CA LEU A 249 -4.93 -16.95 0.45
C LEU A 249 -6.37 -17.31 0.04
N ARG A 250 -7.19 -16.29 -0.27
CA ARG A 250 -8.61 -16.47 -0.60
C ARG A 250 -8.87 -16.14 -2.08
N ARG A 251 -9.42 -17.12 -2.81
CA ARG A 251 -9.90 -16.94 -4.16
C ARG A 251 -11.36 -16.50 -4.12
N GLN A 252 -11.67 -15.37 -4.72
CA GLN A 252 -13.02 -14.79 -4.79
C GLN A 252 -13.64 -15.04 -6.18
N GLY A 253 -14.65 -15.91 -6.21
CA GLY A 253 -15.26 -16.37 -7.46
C GLY A 253 -16.01 -15.26 -8.21
N GLY A 254 -15.69 -15.03 -9.49
CA GLY A 254 -16.35 -14.05 -10.37
C GLY A 254 -15.92 -12.60 -10.17
N TYR A 255 -15.03 -12.31 -9.23
CA TYR A 255 -14.51 -10.93 -9.01
C TYR A 255 -13.34 -10.62 -9.93
N ASP A 256 -13.28 -9.36 -10.34
CA ASP A 256 -12.25 -8.78 -11.19
C ASP A 256 -11.21 -7.97 -10.38
N HIS A 257 -10.48 -7.04 -11.04
CA HIS A 257 -9.46 -6.18 -10.43
C HIS A 257 -9.99 -4.85 -9.89
N SER A 258 -11.31 -4.64 -9.91
CA SER A 258 -11.91 -3.33 -9.66
C SER A 258 -12.18 -3.05 -8.19
N TYR A 259 -12.64 -1.82 -7.91
CA TYR A 259 -13.10 -1.43 -6.57
C TYR A 259 -14.39 -2.14 -6.14
N TYR A 260 -15.15 -2.78 -7.03
CA TYR A 260 -16.26 -3.66 -6.64
C TYR A 260 -15.76 -4.88 -5.87
N PHE A 261 -14.61 -5.44 -6.28
CA PHE A 261 -13.94 -6.49 -5.53
C PHE A 261 -13.42 -5.96 -4.18
N ILE A 262 -12.64 -4.86 -4.19
CA ILE A 262 -12.03 -4.30 -2.99
C ILE A 262 -13.09 -3.94 -1.95
N SER A 263 -14.13 -3.19 -2.32
CA SER A 263 -15.16 -2.73 -1.39
C SER A 263 -15.96 -3.89 -0.77
N THR A 264 -16.17 -4.96 -1.54
CA THR A 264 -16.88 -6.15 -1.04
C THR A 264 -16.14 -6.80 0.14
N PHE A 265 -14.82 -6.90 0.09
CA PHE A 265 -14.02 -7.61 1.09
C PHE A 265 -13.23 -6.70 2.04
N MET A 266 -13.32 -5.38 1.87
CA MET A 266 -12.60 -4.40 2.71
C MET A 266 -12.95 -4.57 4.20
N GLY A 267 -14.21 -4.77 4.53
CA GLY A 267 -14.65 -5.01 5.90
C GLY A 267 -13.98 -6.23 6.54
N ASP A 268 -13.90 -7.35 5.82
CA ASP A 268 -13.23 -8.57 6.28
C ASP A 268 -11.75 -8.32 6.60
N HIS A 269 -11.03 -7.62 5.69
CA HIS A 269 -9.64 -7.27 5.92
C HIS A 269 -9.47 -6.38 7.15
N LEU A 270 -10.33 -5.37 7.34
CA LEU A 270 -10.25 -4.47 8.48
C LEU A 270 -10.55 -5.18 9.82
N HIS A 271 -11.50 -6.11 9.87
CA HIS A 271 -11.73 -6.96 11.04
C HIS A 271 -10.52 -7.83 11.34
N TRP A 272 -9.94 -8.46 10.33
CA TRP A 272 -8.73 -9.27 10.46
C TRP A 272 -7.54 -8.46 10.99
N HIS A 273 -7.35 -7.21 10.50
CA HIS A 273 -6.35 -6.27 11.02
C HIS A 273 -6.63 -5.87 12.47
N ALA A 274 -7.89 -5.53 12.79
CA ALA A 274 -8.28 -5.10 14.13
C ALA A 274 -7.98 -6.15 15.21
N GLU A 275 -8.19 -7.42 14.91
CA GLU A 275 -7.89 -8.52 15.84
C GLU A 275 -6.39 -8.55 16.20
N ARG A 276 -5.52 -8.34 15.23
CA ARG A 276 -4.05 -8.34 15.41
C ARG A 276 -3.50 -7.05 16.03
N LEU A 277 -4.25 -5.97 15.92
CA LEU A 277 -3.92 -4.67 16.52
C LEU A 277 -4.39 -4.53 17.98
N LYS A 278 -5.22 -5.44 18.49
CA LYS A 278 -5.68 -5.45 19.89
C LYS A 278 -4.60 -5.96 20.87
N ALA A 279 -3.66 -6.74 20.39
CA ALA A 279 -2.64 -7.41 21.22
C ALA A 279 -1.52 -6.49 21.72
#